data_f1d3fee0df3329458d9b4603e9f7c851
#
_entry.id   f1d3fee0df3329458d9b4603e9f7c851
#
_cell.length_a   1.000
_cell.length_b   1.000
_cell.length_c   1.000
_cell.angle_alpha   90.00
_cell.angle_beta   90.00
_cell.angle_gamma   90.00
#
_symmetry.space_group_name_H-M   'P 1'
#
loop_
_entity.id
_entity.type
_entity.pdbx_description
1 polymer ?
#
loop_
_entity_poly.entity_id
_entity_poly.type
_entity_poly.pdbx_seq_one_letter_code
_entity_poly.pdbx_strand_id
1 'polypeptide(L)'
;DVLTGEIKCELEHFAVFPASHYVVPQEKILKACDAIEQELDERIRYFKGEDKLLEAQRISERTNFDIEMLKETGFCSGIENYSRHLAGLPAGATPHTLMDYFKDDYLIIVDESHITIPQIRGMYAGDQSRKSTLVDYGFRLPSAKDNRPLNFEEFESKIDQMLFVSATPNVYEDEHELLRTEQIIRPTGLLDPEVVVRPVEGQIDDLIGEVNKEIKDHHKVLITTLTKKMAEDLTDYMREIGIRVKYLHSDIDTLERAEIIRDLRLDVFDVLVGIN
;
A
#
# COMPACT_ATOMS: atom_id res chain seq x y z
N ASP A 1 30.99 11.75 -3.69
CA ASP A 1 30.05 11.79 -4.81
C ASP A 1 30.16 10.51 -5.64
N VAL A 2 29.04 9.80 -5.86
CA VAL A 2 29.04 8.48 -6.51
C VAL A 2 29.36 8.58 -8.01
N LEU A 3 29.03 9.70 -8.64
CA LEU A 3 29.22 9.91 -10.08
C LEU A 3 30.63 10.41 -10.42
N THR A 4 31.20 11.25 -9.57
CA THR A 4 32.49 11.89 -9.84
C THR A 4 33.66 11.24 -9.09
N GLY A 5 33.40 10.39 -8.09
CA GLY A 5 34.43 9.85 -7.20
C GLY A 5 35.03 10.87 -6.22
N GLU A 6 34.55 12.10 -6.20
CA GLU A 6 35.04 13.17 -5.34
C GLU A 6 34.68 12.91 -3.87
N ILE A 7 35.69 13.00 -2.99
CA ILE A 7 35.48 12.95 -1.54
C ILE A 7 34.96 14.32 -1.09
N LYS A 8 33.71 14.39 -0.65
CA LYS A 8 33.09 15.64 -0.21
C LYS A 8 33.46 16.02 1.23
N CYS A 9 33.59 15.03 2.09
CA CYS A 9 34.01 15.22 3.47
C CYS A 9 34.51 13.90 4.08
N GLU A 10 35.31 14.00 5.14
CA GLU A 10 35.59 12.88 6.04
C GLU A 10 34.75 13.02 7.29
N LEU A 11 34.18 11.90 7.77
CA LEU A 11 33.35 11.85 8.97
C LEU A 11 34.10 11.08 10.06
N GLU A 12 34.21 11.65 11.25
CA GLU A 12 34.77 10.96 12.41
C GLU A 12 33.83 9.88 12.96
N HIS A 13 32.56 10.01 12.71
CA HIS A 13 31.54 9.06 13.15
C HIS A 13 30.39 8.97 12.14
N PHE A 14 29.96 7.74 11.85
CA PHE A 14 28.80 7.48 10.99
C PHE A 14 27.94 6.37 11.60
N ALA A 15 26.65 6.66 11.78
CA ALA A 15 25.69 5.69 12.29
C ALA A 15 25.09 4.87 11.13
N VAL A 16 25.20 3.55 11.22
CA VAL A 16 24.53 2.61 10.32
C VAL A 16 23.32 2.03 11.05
N PHE A 17 22.14 2.31 10.53
CA PHE A 17 20.88 1.82 11.09
C PHE A 17 20.46 0.52 10.40
N PRO A 18 19.76 -0.39 11.12
CA PRO A 18 19.18 -1.59 10.51
C PRO A 18 18.17 -1.21 9.41
N ALA A 19 18.14 -1.98 8.33
CA ALA A 19 17.16 -1.85 7.26
C ALA A 19 15.82 -2.55 7.56
N SER A 20 15.71 -3.22 8.70
CA SER A 20 14.52 -3.95 9.14
C SER A 20 13.78 -3.23 10.25
N HIS A 21 12.45 -3.33 10.26
CA HIS A 21 11.62 -2.82 11.35
C HIS A 21 11.74 -3.69 12.61
N TYR A 22 11.45 -3.08 13.76
CA TYR A 22 11.38 -3.76 15.07
C TYR A 22 12.71 -4.36 15.56
N VAL A 23 13.83 -3.88 15.07
CA VAL A 23 15.15 -4.26 15.62
C VAL A 23 15.36 -3.52 16.92
N VAL A 24 15.30 -4.25 18.02
CA VAL A 24 15.46 -3.70 19.38
C VAL A 24 16.50 -4.51 20.15
N PRO A 25 17.13 -3.93 21.21
CA PRO A 25 18.08 -4.65 22.05
C PRO A 25 17.47 -5.92 22.66
N GLN A 26 18.30 -6.96 22.86
CA GLN A 26 17.88 -8.25 23.39
C GLN A 26 17.12 -8.15 24.72
N GLU A 27 17.53 -7.24 25.60
CA GLU A 27 16.84 -7.02 26.87
C GLU A 27 15.37 -6.58 26.67
N LYS A 28 15.10 -5.75 25.68
CA LYS A 28 13.73 -5.34 25.34
C LYS A 28 12.92 -6.49 24.73
N ILE A 29 13.57 -7.32 23.92
CA ILE A 29 12.94 -8.51 23.34
C ILE A 29 12.49 -9.45 24.46
N LEU A 30 13.35 -9.75 25.44
CA LEU A 30 13.00 -10.62 26.55
C LEU A 30 11.82 -10.06 27.37
N LYS A 31 11.83 -8.76 27.71
CA LYS A 31 10.69 -8.12 28.39
C LYS A 31 9.40 -8.18 27.56
N ALA A 32 9.50 -8.01 26.23
CA ALA A 32 8.36 -8.15 25.35
C ALA A 32 7.83 -9.60 25.32
N CYS A 33 8.72 -10.59 25.29
CA CYS A 33 8.34 -12.00 25.35
C CYS A 33 7.57 -12.32 26.64
N ASP A 34 8.03 -11.85 27.80
CA ASP A 34 7.31 -12.05 29.07
C ASP A 34 5.89 -11.44 29.03
N ALA A 35 5.73 -10.25 28.43
CA ALA A 35 4.43 -9.62 28.26
C ALA A 35 3.53 -10.33 27.24
N ILE A 36 4.12 -10.88 26.18
CA ILE A 36 3.40 -11.70 25.18
C ILE A 36 2.93 -13.01 25.80
N GLU A 37 3.75 -13.66 26.61
CA GLU A 37 3.39 -14.89 27.35
C GLU A 37 2.20 -14.65 28.28
N GLN A 38 2.21 -13.55 29.03
CA GLN A 38 1.09 -13.17 29.90
C GLN A 38 -0.22 -12.96 29.12
N GLU A 39 -0.16 -12.21 28.02
CA GLU A 39 -1.32 -11.99 27.16
C GLU A 39 -1.82 -13.30 26.53
N LEU A 40 -0.90 -14.20 26.14
CA LEU A 40 -1.22 -15.52 25.62
C LEU A 40 -1.99 -16.36 26.63
N ASP A 41 -1.51 -16.42 27.87
CA ASP A 41 -2.16 -17.16 28.94
C ASP A 41 -3.57 -16.64 29.24
N GLU A 42 -3.76 -15.34 29.23
CA GLU A 42 -5.08 -14.71 29.37
C GLU A 42 -5.99 -15.09 28.21
N ARG A 43 -5.47 -15.05 26.96
CA ARG A 43 -6.26 -15.38 25.78
C ARG A 43 -6.63 -16.85 25.69
N ILE A 44 -5.72 -17.75 26.09
CA ILE A 44 -6.01 -19.20 26.19
C ILE A 44 -7.10 -19.46 27.22
N ARG A 45 -7.03 -18.83 28.39
CA ARG A 45 -8.08 -18.97 29.43
C ARG A 45 -9.42 -18.48 28.92
N TYR A 46 -9.45 -17.36 28.22
CA TYR A 46 -10.66 -16.84 27.58
C TYR A 46 -11.26 -17.84 26.59
N PHE A 47 -10.47 -18.35 25.64
CA PHE A 47 -10.96 -19.29 24.64
C PHE A 47 -11.47 -20.61 25.25
N LYS A 48 -10.77 -21.13 26.26
CA LYS A 48 -11.21 -22.33 26.99
C LYS A 48 -12.52 -22.09 27.75
N GLY A 49 -12.71 -20.90 28.31
CA GLY A 49 -13.94 -20.51 28.98
C GLY A 49 -15.15 -20.40 28.03
N GLU A 50 -14.89 -20.08 26.77
CA GLU A 50 -15.89 -19.98 25.70
C GLU A 50 -16.06 -21.30 24.90
N ASP A 51 -15.45 -22.40 25.35
CA ASP A 51 -15.41 -23.71 24.67
C ASP A 51 -14.81 -23.68 23.24
N LYS A 52 -13.94 -22.69 22.97
CA LYS A 52 -13.22 -22.49 21.70
C LYS A 52 -11.84 -23.14 21.74
N LEU A 53 -11.83 -24.49 21.78
CA LEU A 53 -10.60 -25.25 21.99
C LEU A 53 -9.63 -25.19 20.78
N LEU A 54 -10.15 -25.10 19.56
CA LEU A 54 -9.35 -24.99 18.35
C LEU A 54 -8.62 -23.62 18.29
N GLU A 55 -9.32 -22.55 18.67
CA GLU A 55 -8.74 -21.21 18.74
C GLU A 55 -7.68 -21.14 19.84
N ALA A 56 -7.93 -21.77 21.00
CA ALA A 56 -6.96 -21.86 22.09
C ALA A 56 -5.69 -22.60 21.66
N GLN A 57 -5.82 -23.73 20.97
CA GLN A 57 -4.68 -24.49 20.47
C GLN A 57 -3.90 -23.68 19.41
N ARG A 58 -4.59 -23.12 18.43
CA ARG A 58 -3.99 -22.36 17.33
C ARG A 58 -3.16 -21.18 17.83
N ILE A 59 -3.75 -20.36 18.72
CA ILE A 59 -3.02 -19.21 19.27
C ILE A 59 -1.84 -19.64 20.13
N SER A 60 -1.98 -20.72 20.90
CA SER A 60 -0.90 -21.27 21.73
C SER A 60 0.28 -21.73 20.88
N GLU A 61 0.05 -22.58 19.89
CA GLU A 61 1.11 -23.10 19.01
C GLU A 61 1.84 -21.98 18.28
N ARG A 62 1.08 -21.07 17.65
CA ARG A 62 1.66 -19.96 16.89
C ARG A 62 2.48 -19.02 17.77
N THR A 63 1.91 -18.57 18.88
CA THR A 63 2.56 -17.57 19.72
C THR A 63 3.80 -18.13 20.44
N ASN A 64 3.75 -19.39 20.92
CA ASN A 64 4.93 -20.02 21.51
C ASN A 64 6.07 -20.16 20.51
N PHE A 65 5.77 -20.55 19.27
CA PHE A 65 6.77 -20.60 18.21
C PHE A 65 7.38 -19.21 17.93
N ASP A 66 6.53 -18.17 17.84
CA ASP A 66 6.98 -16.81 17.59
C ASP A 66 7.86 -16.29 18.76
N ILE A 67 7.51 -16.61 20.02
CA ILE A 67 8.31 -16.27 21.21
C ILE A 67 9.68 -16.96 21.18
N GLU A 68 9.74 -18.23 20.84
CA GLU A 68 10.99 -18.98 20.70
C GLU A 68 11.90 -18.34 19.64
N MET A 69 11.33 -18.02 18.46
CA MET A 69 12.05 -17.33 17.41
C MET A 69 12.56 -15.94 17.83
N LEU A 70 11.74 -15.18 18.57
CA LEU A 70 12.16 -13.87 19.09
C LEU A 70 13.30 -14.00 20.10
N LYS A 71 13.26 -14.98 21.00
CA LYS A 71 14.33 -15.22 22.00
C LYS A 71 15.64 -15.65 21.34
N GLU A 72 15.59 -16.52 20.33
CA GLU A 72 16.78 -17.09 19.69
C GLU A 72 17.39 -16.17 18.60
N THR A 73 16.57 -15.56 17.77
CA THR A 73 17.03 -14.82 16.58
C THR A 73 16.75 -13.33 16.65
N GLY A 74 15.94 -12.86 17.59
CA GLY A 74 15.47 -11.49 17.65
C GLY A 74 14.40 -11.15 16.64
N PHE A 75 13.88 -12.14 15.88
CA PHE A 75 12.92 -11.93 14.80
C PHE A 75 11.93 -13.10 14.71
N CYS A 76 10.69 -12.81 14.30
CA CYS A 76 9.72 -13.83 13.89
C CYS A 76 8.90 -13.35 12.70
N SER A 77 8.30 -14.27 11.95
CA SER A 77 7.39 -13.90 10.85
C SER A 77 6.12 -13.27 11.41
N GLY A 78 5.81 -12.04 10.98
CA GLY A 78 4.69 -11.26 11.51
C GLY A 78 5.01 -10.53 12.81
N ILE A 79 6.28 -10.19 13.05
CA ILE A 79 6.77 -9.46 14.23
C ILE A 79 5.97 -8.18 14.51
N GLU A 80 5.40 -7.56 13.47
CA GLU A 80 4.55 -6.38 13.58
C GLU A 80 3.31 -6.60 14.46
N ASN A 81 2.85 -7.85 14.62
CA ASN A 81 1.72 -8.18 15.50
C ASN A 81 2.05 -8.05 16.98
N TYR A 82 3.33 -7.97 17.32
CA TYR A 82 3.86 -7.78 18.66
C TYR A 82 4.44 -6.38 18.89
N SER A 83 4.21 -5.45 17.94
CA SER A 83 4.79 -4.10 17.95
C SER A 83 4.56 -3.33 19.24
N ARG A 84 3.36 -3.44 19.84
CA ARG A 84 3.03 -2.83 21.12
C ARG A 84 3.97 -3.28 22.23
N HIS A 85 4.20 -4.58 22.37
CA HIS A 85 5.07 -5.17 23.39
C HIS A 85 6.54 -4.81 23.14
N LEU A 86 6.99 -4.88 21.88
CA LEU A 86 8.37 -4.51 21.51
C LEU A 86 8.66 -3.02 21.73
N ALA A 87 7.67 -2.17 21.51
CA ALA A 87 7.77 -0.73 21.80
C ALA A 87 7.57 -0.37 23.29
N GLY A 88 7.08 -1.30 24.11
CA GLY A 88 6.76 -1.06 25.52
C GLY A 88 5.57 -0.12 25.72
N LEU A 89 4.62 -0.10 24.78
CA LEU A 89 3.46 0.78 24.82
C LEU A 89 2.28 0.14 25.57
N PRO A 90 1.45 0.93 26.26
CA PRO A 90 0.21 0.46 26.86
C PRO A 90 -0.81 0.07 25.79
N ALA A 91 -1.82 -0.71 26.19
CA ALA A 91 -2.92 -1.10 25.29
C ALA A 91 -3.68 0.14 24.79
N GLY A 92 -3.99 0.16 23.48
CA GLY A 92 -4.71 1.26 22.84
C GLY A 92 -3.87 2.49 22.55
N ALA A 93 -2.58 2.50 22.86
CA ALA A 93 -1.71 3.65 22.56
C ALA A 93 -1.66 3.94 21.07
N THR A 94 -1.51 5.21 20.73
CA THR A 94 -1.28 5.66 19.35
C THR A 94 0.04 5.09 18.84
N PRO A 95 0.06 4.37 17.72
CA PRO A 95 1.28 3.82 17.18
C PRO A 95 2.19 4.90 16.61
N HIS A 96 3.50 4.64 16.62
CA HIS A 96 4.46 5.49 15.94
C HIS A 96 4.33 5.35 14.43
N THR A 97 4.40 6.48 13.74
CA THR A 97 4.29 6.58 12.28
C THR A 97 5.47 7.33 11.69
N LEU A 98 5.55 7.39 10.35
CA LEU A 98 6.57 8.20 9.66
C LEU A 98 6.50 9.68 10.06
N MET A 99 5.31 10.19 10.40
CA MET A 99 5.12 11.58 10.82
C MET A 99 5.89 11.91 12.11
N ASP A 100 6.10 10.93 12.99
CA ASP A 100 6.82 11.11 14.27
C ASP A 100 8.34 11.30 14.08
N TYR A 101 8.89 11.10 12.88
CA TYR A 101 10.28 11.39 12.55
C TYR A 101 10.52 12.86 12.16
N PHE A 102 9.46 13.58 11.81
CA PHE A 102 9.56 15.01 11.54
C PHE A 102 9.48 15.77 12.87
N LYS A 103 10.31 16.80 12.99
CA LYS A 103 10.21 17.74 14.10
C LYS A 103 8.98 18.62 13.91
N ASP A 104 8.64 19.36 14.96
CA ASP A 104 7.60 20.37 14.91
C ASP A 104 7.82 21.34 13.72
N ASP A 105 6.74 21.94 13.24
CA ASP A 105 6.74 22.90 12.12
C ASP A 105 7.15 22.27 10.77
N TYR A 106 6.39 21.27 10.34
CA TYR A 106 6.50 20.69 9.00
C TYR A 106 5.23 20.88 8.18
N LEU A 107 5.40 21.00 6.87
CA LEU A 107 4.31 21.07 5.91
C LEU A 107 3.99 19.69 5.32
N ILE A 108 2.73 19.30 5.39
CA ILE A 108 2.21 18.14 4.66
C ILE A 108 1.65 18.61 3.33
N ILE A 109 2.10 18.02 2.24
CA ILE A 109 1.53 18.20 0.91
C ILE A 109 0.76 16.94 0.56
N VAL A 110 -0.55 17.06 0.38
CA VAL A 110 -1.44 15.94 0.07
C VAL A 110 -1.81 16.02 -1.40
N ASP A 111 -1.19 15.14 -2.19
CA ASP A 111 -1.49 15.00 -3.61
C ASP A 111 -2.77 14.19 -3.81
N GLU A 112 -3.57 14.57 -4.83
CA GLU A 112 -4.90 14.01 -5.09
C GLU A 112 -5.74 13.94 -3.80
N SER A 113 -5.80 15.05 -3.07
CA SER A 113 -6.35 15.10 -1.71
C SER A 113 -7.80 14.59 -1.63
N HIS A 114 -8.60 14.85 -2.67
CA HIS A 114 -9.99 14.38 -2.78
C HIS A 114 -10.13 12.85 -2.74
N ILE A 115 -9.05 12.09 -3.03
CA ILE A 115 -8.98 10.63 -2.91
C ILE A 115 -8.20 10.25 -1.65
N THR A 116 -7.06 10.90 -1.41
CA THR A 116 -6.12 10.55 -0.34
C THR A 116 -6.74 10.72 1.05
N ILE A 117 -7.43 11.83 1.30
CA ILE A 117 -8.08 12.09 2.59
C ILE A 117 -9.16 11.04 2.94
N PRO A 118 -10.11 10.72 2.05
CA PRO A 118 -11.06 9.62 2.31
C PRO A 118 -10.39 8.27 2.53
N GLN A 119 -9.30 7.96 1.84
CA GLN A 119 -8.54 6.71 2.06
C GLN A 119 -7.93 6.67 3.46
N ILE A 120 -7.27 7.74 3.90
CA ILE A 120 -6.70 7.84 5.26
C ILE A 120 -7.81 7.64 6.30
N ARG A 121 -8.97 8.28 6.11
CA ARG A 121 -10.12 8.14 7.01
C ARG A 121 -10.64 6.70 7.11
N GLY A 122 -10.63 5.97 6.00
CA GLY A 122 -11.09 4.57 5.93
C GLY A 122 -10.10 3.53 6.46
N MET A 123 -8.80 3.83 6.50
CA MET A 123 -7.74 2.85 6.83
C MET A 123 -7.93 2.21 8.19
N TYR A 124 -8.20 3.00 9.23
CA TYR A 124 -8.35 2.51 10.60
C TYR A 124 -9.49 1.49 10.74
N ALA A 125 -10.67 1.82 10.26
CA ALA A 125 -11.85 0.97 10.39
C ALA A 125 -11.68 -0.37 9.65
N GLY A 126 -11.11 -0.34 8.44
CA GLY A 126 -10.81 -1.52 7.64
C GLY A 126 -9.80 -2.45 8.33
N ASP A 127 -8.71 -1.89 8.87
CA ASP A 127 -7.69 -2.67 9.58
C ASP A 127 -8.26 -3.28 10.88
N GLN A 128 -9.01 -2.53 11.67
CA GLN A 128 -9.64 -3.01 12.90
C GLN A 128 -10.63 -4.15 12.64
N SER A 129 -11.44 -4.04 11.61
CA SER A 129 -12.41 -5.09 11.21
C SER A 129 -11.67 -6.40 10.87
N ARG A 130 -10.65 -6.32 10.02
CA ARG A 130 -9.82 -7.48 9.64
C ARG A 130 -9.13 -8.11 10.85
N LYS A 131 -8.48 -7.31 11.69
CA LYS A 131 -7.74 -7.80 12.85
C LYS A 131 -8.65 -8.34 13.94
N SER A 132 -9.84 -7.78 14.15
CA SER A 132 -10.82 -8.33 15.06
C SER A 132 -11.19 -9.76 14.68
N THR A 133 -11.46 -10.01 13.40
CA THR A 133 -11.72 -11.38 12.90
C THR A 133 -10.53 -12.31 13.21
N LEU A 134 -9.30 -11.89 12.94
CA LEU A 134 -8.11 -12.72 13.21
C LEU A 134 -7.93 -13.03 14.71
N VAL A 135 -8.23 -12.07 15.58
CA VAL A 135 -8.17 -12.25 17.04
C VAL A 135 -9.28 -13.16 17.53
N ASP A 136 -10.51 -13.00 17.03
CA ASP A 136 -11.67 -13.78 17.45
C ASP A 136 -11.58 -15.27 17.08
N TYR A 137 -10.85 -15.58 16.00
CA TYR A 137 -10.58 -16.94 15.54
C TYR A 137 -9.20 -17.49 15.98
N GLY A 138 -8.51 -16.83 16.90
CA GLY A 138 -7.24 -17.32 17.48
C GLY A 138 -6.05 -17.31 16.53
N PHE A 139 -6.06 -16.47 15.50
CA PHE A 139 -4.90 -16.29 14.60
C PHE A 139 -3.91 -15.24 15.11
N ARG A 140 -4.36 -14.32 15.96
CA ARG A 140 -3.54 -13.24 16.54
C ARG A 140 -3.95 -12.97 17.98
N LEU A 141 -2.99 -12.45 18.77
CA LEU A 141 -3.28 -11.91 20.10
C LEU A 141 -4.05 -10.57 19.97
N PRO A 142 -4.81 -10.19 21.01
CA PRO A 142 -5.50 -8.89 21.04
C PRO A 142 -4.59 -7.69 20.75
N SER A 143 -3.34 -7.72 21.23
CA SER A 143 -2.33 -6.68 21.00
C SER A 143 -2.00 -6.42 19.54
N ALA A 144 -2.23 -7.37 18.65
CA ALA A 144 -2.06 -7.17 17.20
C ALA A 144 -2.95 -6.05 16.63
N LYS A 145 -4.06 -5.73 17.32
CA LYS A 145 -4.97 -4.62 16.95
C LYS A 145 -4.35 -3.25 17.19
N ASP A 146 -3.31 -3.15 18.02
CA ASP A 146 -2.61 -1.91 18.32
C ASP A 146 -1.54 -1.56 17.27
N ASN A 147 -1.11 -2.51 16.44
CA ASN A 147 -0.37 -2.23 15.21
C ASN A 147 -1.35 -1.82 14.11
N ARG A 148 -1.69 -0.58 14.03
CA ARG A 148 -2.79 -0.06 13.23
C ARG A 148 -2.44 1.27 12.57
N PRO A 149 -3.12 1.67 11.50
CA PRO A 149 -3.09 3.06 11.05
C PRO A 149 -3.59 4.00 12.17
N LEU A 150 -3.20 5.25 12.10
CA LEU A 150 -3.83 6.29 12.90
C LEU A 150 -5.34 6.32 12.60
N ASN A 151 -6.16 6.59 13.59
CA ASN A 151 -7.51 7.04 13.29
C ASN A 151 -7.46 8.48 12.76
N PHE A 152 -8.57 8.98 12.22
CA PHE A 152 -8.54 10.25 11.51
C PHE A 152 -8.26 11.44 12.45
N GLU A 153 -8.77 11.41 13.67
CA GLU A 153 -8.52 12.43 14.68
C GLU A 153 -7.04 12.46 15.13
N GLU A 154 -6.44 11.27 15.30
CA GLU A 154 -5.00 11.16 15.58
C GLU A 154 -4.14 11.68 14.43
N PHE A 155 -4.56 11.42 13.18
CA PHE A 155 -3.90 11.96 12.00
C PHE A 155 -3.98 13.49 11.99
N GLU A 156 -5.16 14.07 12.11
CA GLU A 156 -5.36 15.53 12.14
C GLU A 156 -4.59 16.19 13.28
N SER A 157 -4.53 15.56 14.46
CA SER A 157 -3.81 16.12 15.63
C SER A 157 -2.29 16.25 15.45
N LYS A 158 -1.73 15.56 14.45
CA LYS A 158 -0.29 15.60 14.12
C LYS A 158 0.05 16.64 13.04
N ILE A 159 -0.93 17.39 12.54
CA ILE A 159 -0.76 18.32 11.41
C ILE A 159 -0.87 19.76 11.87
N ASP A 160 0.18 20.53 11.65
CA ASP A 160 0.15 21.98 11.83
C ASP A 160 -0.22 22.70 10.54
N GLN A 161 0.40 22.31 9.41
CA GLN A 161 0.22 22.93 8.12
C GLN A 161 -0.02 21.90 7.05
N MET A 162 -1.04 22.11 6.23
CA MET A 162 -1.40 21.21 5.12
C MET A 162 -1.63 21.98 3.82
N LEU A 163 -1.09 21.46 2.74
CA LEU A 163 -1.36 21.91 1.38
C LEU A 163 -2.11 20.80 0.63
N PHE A 164 -3.32 21.09 0.22
CA PHE A 164 -4.10 20.20 -0.65
C PHE A 164 -3.76 20.46 -2.11
N VAL A 165 -3.49 19.40 -2.86
CA VAL A 165 -3.31 19.44 -4.32
C VAL A 165 -4.37 18.53 -4.94
N SER A 166 -5.25 19.10 -5.75
CA SER A 166 -6.35 18.36 -6.38
C SER A 166 -6.89 19.11 -7.60
N ALA A 167 -7.23 18.35 -8.64
CA ALA A 167 -7.98 18.88 -9.77
C ALA A 167 -9.49 19.01 -9.47
N THR A 168 -10.00 18.25 -8.51
CA THR A 168 -11.41 18.16 -8.13
C THR A 168 -11.54 18.12 -6.60
N PRO A 169 -11.26 19.23 -5.89
CA PRO A 169 -11.39 19.29 -4.44
C PRO A 169 -12.80 18.87 -3.99
N ASN A 170 -12.91 18.39 -2.76
CA ASN A 170 -14.12 17.86 -2.17
C ASN A 170 -14.47 18.63 -0.89
N VAL A 171 -15.52 18.23 -0.20
CA VAL A 171 -16.05 18.91 0.98
C VAL A 171 -14.99 19.12 2.07
N TYR A 172 -14.10 18.15 2.28
CA TYR A 172 -13.06 18.28 3.31
C TYR A 172 -12.10 19.44 3.01
N GLU A 173 -11.65 19.57 1.76
CA GLU A 173 -10.80 20.67 1.34
C GLU A 173 -11.54 22.01 1.47
N ASP A 174 -12.79 22.07 1.01
CA ASP A 174 -13.63 23.29 1.08
C ASP A 174 -13.84 23.77 2.55
N GLU A 175 -13.94 22.84 3.50
CA GLU A 175 -14.12 23.18 4.94
C GLU A 175 -12.83 23.58 5.65
N HIS A 176 -11.66 23.18 5.15
CA HIS A 176 -10.37 23.36 5.83
C HIS A 176 -9.42 24.31 5.09
N GLU A 177 -9.75 24.77 3.90
CA GLU A 177 -8.90 25.73 3.18
C GLU A 177 -8.94 27.13 3.80
N LEU A 178 -7.78 27.75 3.91
CA LEU A 178 -7.63 29.15 4.25
C LEU A 178 -7.47 30.03 3.01
N LEU A 179 -6.90 29.47 1.97
CA LEU A 179 -6.64 30.12 0.68
C LEU A 179 -6.69 29.09 -0.44
N ARG A 180 -7.37 29.43 -1.54
CA ARG A 180 -7.39 28.62 -2.76
C ARG A 180 -6.67 29.36 -3.88
N THR A 181 -5.85 28.63 -4.62
CA THR A 181 -5.21 29.11 -5.86
C THR A 181 -5.40 28.05 -6.94
N GLU A 182 -5.53 28.51 -8.17
CA GLU A 182 -5.74 27.63 -9.32
C GLU A 182 -4.61 27.79 -10.33
N GLN A 183 -4.12 26.67 -10.84
CA GLN A 183 -3.20 26.64 -11.96
C GLN A 183 -3.90 26.05 -13.18
N ILE A 184 -4.37 26.92 -14.07
CA ILE A 184 -5.17 26.52 -15.24
C ILE A 184 -4.29 26.36 -16.49
N ILE A 185 -3.08 26.90 -16.47
CA ILE A 185 -2.18 26.93 -17.64
C ILE A 185 -1.56 25.55 -17.85
N ARG A 186 -1.77 24.97 -19.05
CA ARG A 186 -1.08 23.78 -19.55
C ARG A 186 -0.11 24.21 -20.68
N PRO A 187 1.17 24.46 -20.39
CA PRO A 187 2.10 25.06 -21.38
C PRO A 187 2.58 24.05 -22.44
N THR A 188 2.13 22.80 -22.43
CA THR A 188 2.55 21.76 -23.38
C THR A 188 2.07 21.99 -24.81
N GLY A 189 1.05 22.81 -25.03
CA GLY A 189 0.40 23.00 -26.34
C GLY A 189 -0.38 21.78 -26.85
N LEU A 190 -0.46 20.70 -26.04
CA LEU A 190 -1.22 19.51 -26.38
C LEU A 190 -2.65 19.66 -25.86
N LEU A 191 -3.61 19.45 -26.74
CA LEU A 191 -5.04 19.40 -26.37
C LEU A 191 -5.33 18.09 -25.62
N ASP A 192 -6.38 18.12 -24.79
CA ASP A 192 -6.92 16.88 -24.21
C ASP A 192 -7.47 16.01 -25.34
N PRO A 193 -7.38 14.66 -25.19
CA PRO A 193 -7.90 13.75 -26.19
C PRO A 193 -9.43 13.87 -26.30
N GLU A 194 -9.95 13.65 -27.49
CA GLU A 194 -11.39 13.53 -27.69
C GLU A 194 -11.90 12.28 -26.92
N VAL A 195 -12.94 12.47 -26.11
CA VAL A 195 -13.56 11.38 -25.33
C VAL A 195 -14.91 11.02 -25.95
N VAL A 196 -15.02 9.78 -26.41
CA VAL A 196 -16.26 9.24 -26.98
C VAL A 196 -16.82 8.16 -26.03
N VAL A 197 -18.05 8.36 -25.56
CA VAL A 197 -18.75 7.38 -24.73
C VAL A 197 -19.61 6.50 -25.62
N ARG A 198 -19.47 5.17 -25.46
CA ARG A 198 -20.20 4.17 -26.28
C ARG A 198 -20.97 3.19 -25.39
N PRO A 199 -22.04 2.52 -25.91
CA PRO A 199 -22.79 1.50 -25.17
C PRO A 199 -21.90 0.33 -24.75
N VAL A 200 -22.26 -0.29 -23.62
CA VAL A 200 -21.56 -1.50 -23.13
C VAL A 200 -21.93 -2.74 -23.94
N GLU A 201 -23.17 -2.79 -24.44
CA GLU A 201 -23.63 -3.90 -25.28
C GLU A 201 -22.86 -3.94 -26.61
N GLY A 202 -22.26 -5.10 -26.91
CA GLY A 202 -21.39 -5.26 -28.07
C GLY A 202 -20.03 -4.58 -27.99
N GLN A 203 -19.60 -4.14 -26.79
CA GLN A 203 -18.39 -3.34 -26.61
C GLN A 203 -17.12 -4.03 -27.13
N ILE A 204 -17.02 -5.35 -27.10
CA ILE A 204 -15.81 -6.08 -27.56
C ILE A 204 -15.72 -6.05 -29.09
N ASP A 205 -16.82 -6.26 -29.80
CA ASP A 205 -16.85 -6.21 -31.26
C ASP A 205 -16.59 -4.80 -31.76
N ASP A 206 -17.15 -3.78 -31.09
CA ASP A 206 -16.90 -2.37 -31.37
C ASP A 206 -15.43 -2.00 -31.13
N LEU A 207 -14.87 -2.43 -29.98
CA LEU A 207 -13.44 -2.25 -29.67
C LEU A 207 -12.53 -2.85 -30.73
N ILE A 208 -12.80 -4.09 -31.15
CA ILE A 208 -12.01 -4.75 -32.20
C ILE A 208 -12.13 -4.00 -33.54
N GLY A 209 -13.31 -3.46 -33.85
CA GLY A 209 -13.52 -2.62 -35.03
C GLY A 209 -12.62 -1.38 -35.00
N GLU A 210 -12.56 -0.66 -33.88
CA GLU A 210 -11.72 0.53 -33.70
C GLU A 210 -10.21 0.15 -33.70
N VAL A 211 -9.82 -0.88 -32.97
CA VAL A 211 -8.44 -1.38 -32.96
C VAL A 211 -7.95 -1.67 -34.39
N ASN A 212 -8.76 -2.34 -35.21
CA ASN A 212 -8.37 -2.64 -36.58
C ASN A 212 -8.25 -1.40 -37.48
N LYS A 213 -9.00 -0.32 -37.19
CA LYS A 213 -8.85 0.95 -37.91
C LYS A 213 -7.52 1.59 -37.54
N GLU A 214 -7.22 1.73 -36.26
CA GLU A 214 -5.99 2.33 -35.75
C GLU A 214 -4.74 1.57 -36.22
N ILE A 215 -4.79 0.24 -36.25
CA ILE A 215 -3.68 -0.59 -36.78
C ILE A 215 -3.44 -0.30 -38.28
N LYS A 216 -4.50 -0.14 -39.07
CA LYS A 216 -4.38 0.18 -40.52
C LYS A 216 -3.71 1.54 -40.75
N ASP A 217 -3.95 2.49 -39.84
CA ASP A 217 -3.37 3.82 -39.86
C ASP A 217 -1.97 3.88 -39.20
N HIS A 218 -1.42 2.69 -38.83
CA HIS A 218 -0.12 2.54 -38.15
C HIS A 218 -0.05 3.20 -36.76
N HIS A 219 -1.19 3.35 -36.09
CA HIS A 219 -1.27 3.82 -34.72
C HIS A 219 -1.14 2.68 -33.72
N LYS A 220 -0.82 3.02 -32.45
CA LYS A 220 -0.77 2.11 -31.32
C LYS A 220 -1.99 2.30 -30.44
N VAL A 221 -2.51 1.21 -29.89
CA VAL A 221 -3.69 1.23 -29.04
C VAL A 221 -3.34 0.81 -27.61
N LEU A 222 -3.78 1.60 -26.65
CA LEU A 222 -3.70 1.27 -25.23
C LEU A 222 -5.11 0.96 -24.72
N ILE A 223 -5.28 -0.19 -24.07
CA ILE A 223 -6.56 -0.62 -23.50
C ILE A 223 -6.39 -0.79 -22.00
N THR A 224 -7.28 -0.17 -21.21
CA THR A 224 -7.34 -0.39 -19.78
C THR A 224 -8.60 -1.13 -19.39
N THR A 225 -8.46 -2.06 -18.43
CA THR A 225 -9.56 -2.85 -17.90
C THR A 225 -9.67 -2.67 -16.38
N LEU A 226 -10.80 -3.07 -15.82
CA LEU A 226 -11.05 -2.94 -14.39
C LEU A 226 -10.38 -4.03 -13.53
N THR A 227 -10.06 -5.18 -14.11
CA THR A 227 -9.50 -6.32 -13.37
C THR A 227 -8.40 -7.03 -14.16
N LYS A 228 -7.46 -7.68 -13.45
CA LYS A 228 -6.42 -8.54 -14.05
C LYS A 228 -7.03 -9.59 -14.98
N LYS A 229 -8.05 -10.29 -14.51
CA LYS A 229 -8.72 -11.34 -15.27
C LYS A 229 -9.30 -10.83 -16.59
N MET A 230 -9.97 -9.65 -16.57
CA MET A 230 -10.50 -9.05 -17.82
C MET A 230 -9.39 -8.70 -18.79
N ALA A 231 -8.25 -8.21 -18.29
CA ALA A 231 -7.11 -7.91 -19.16
C ALA A 231 -6.52 -9.16 -19.80
N GLU A 232 -6.38 -10.23 -19.02
CA GLU A 232 -5.88 -11.53 -19.48
C GLU A 232 -6.82 -12.13 -20.53
N ASP A 233 -8.11 -12.27 -20.20
CA ASP A 233 -9.12 -12.84 -21.10
C ASP A 233 -9.21 -12.04 -22.42
N LEU A 234 -9.17 -10.71 -22.36
CA LEU A 234 -9.20 -9.84 -23.53
C LEU A 234 -7.93 -9.97 -24.37
N THR A 235 -6.76 -10.07 -23.75
CA THR A 235 -5.49 -10.25 -24.43
C THR A 235 -5.45 -11.58 -25.18
N ASP A 236 -5.90 -12.66 -24.55
CA ASP A 236 -5.93 -13.98 -25.15
C ASP A 236 -6.91 -14.00 -26.34
N TYR A 237 -8.10 -13.43 -26.18
CA TYR A 237 -9.05 -13.30 -27.28
C TYR A 237 -8.49 -12.50 -28.46
N MET A 238 -7.85 -11.35 -28.22
CA MET A 238 -7.22 -10.55 -29.28
C MET A 238 -6.11 -11.32 -30.01
N ARG A 239 -5.33 -12.10 -29.26
CA ARG A 239 -4.27 -12.95 -29.84
C ARG A 239 -4.84 -14.04 -30.73
N GLU A 240 -5.94 -14.69 -30.31
CA GLU A 240 -6.62 -15.74 -31.10
C GLU A 240 -7.16 -15.22 -32.45
N ILE A 241 -7.64 -13.99 -32.47
CA ILE A 241 -8.11 -13.35 -33.72
C ILE A 241 -6.99 -12.69 -34.56
N GLY A 242 -5.71 -12.87 -34.14
CA GLY A 242 -4.54 -12.48 -34.92
C GLY A 242 -4.05 -11.04 -34.68
N ILE A 243 -4.50 -10.35 -33.67
CA ILE A 243 -3.99 -9.04 -33.28
C ILE A 243 -2.67 -9.19 -32.52
N ARG A 244 -1.66 -8.42 -32.88
CA ARG A 244 -0.38 -8.36 -32.16
C ARG A 244 -0.55 -7.59 -30.86
N VAL A 245 -0.78 -8.29 -29.76
CA VAL A 245 -1.13 -7.74 -28.45
C VAL A 245 -0.20 -8.25 -27.35
N LYS A 246 0.14 -7.37 -26.40
CA LYS A 246 0.79 -7.72 -25.13
C LYS A 246 -0.05 -7.25 -23.95
N TYR A 247 0.14 -7.91 -22.81
CA TYR A 247 -0.48 -7.58 -21.54
C TYR A 247 0.55 -7.00 -20.57
N LEU A 248 0.16 -5.95 -19.83
CA LEU A 248 0.98 -5.32 -18.81
C LEU A 248 0.25 -5.39 -17.46
N HIS A 249 0.88 -6.02 -16.46
CA HIS A 249 0.33 -6.16 -15.11
C HIS A 249 1.33 -5.75 -14.02
N SER A 250 0.87 -5.68 -12.77
CA SER A 250 1.66 -5.21 -11.62
C SER A 250 2.85 -6.11 -11.28
N ASP A 251 2.78 -7.40 -11.63
CA ASP A 251 3.76 -8.41 -11.24
C ASP A 251 4.92 -8.53 -12.25
N ILE A 252 4.87 -7.75 -13.34
CA ILE A 252 5.95 -7.68 -14.34
C ILE A 252 7.11 -6.86 -13.77
N ASP A 253 8.32 -7.42 -13.87
CA ASP A 253 9.54 -6.75 -13.43
C ASP A 253 9.78 -5.43 -14.18
N THR A 254 10.45 -4.49 -13.51
CA THR A 254 10.71 -3.14 -14.04
C THR A 254 11.46 -3.16 -15.37
N LEU A 255 12.42 -4.07 -15.52
CA LEU A 255 13.19 -4.21 -16.77
C LEU A 255 12.32 -4.72 -17.91
N GLU A 256 11.53 -5.76 -17.66
CA GLU A 256 10.60 -6.32 -18.65
C GLU A 256 9.53 -5.30 -19.05
N ARG A 257 9.02 -4.50 -18.10
CA ARG A 257 8.10 -3.39 -18.39
C ARG A 257 8.71 -2.37 -19.36
N ALA A 258 9.96 -2.00 -19.14
CA ALA A 258 10.66 -1.08 -20.03
C ALA A 258 10.83 -1.68 -21.46
N GLU A 259 11.09 -2.99 -21.56
CA GLU A 259 11.15 -3.69 -22.83
C GLU A 259 9.81 -3.72 -23.55
N ILE A 260 8.72 -4.03 -22.85
CA ILE A 260 7.36 -4.03 -23.43
C ILE A 260 7.02 -2.64 -24.00
N ILE A 261 7.30 -1.56 -23.27
CA ILE A 261 7.05 -0.20 -23.73
C ILE A 261 7.92 0.16 -24.94
N ARG A 262 9.18 -0.27 -24.94
CA ARG A 262 10.10 -0.09 -26.07
C ARG A 262 9.60 -0.85 -27.30
N ASP A 263 9.18 -2.10 -27.14
CA ASP A 263 8.69 -2.94 -28.22
C ASP A 263 7.42 -2.38 -28.87
N LEU A 264 6.52 -1.79 -28.08
CA LEU A 264 5.35 -1.08 -28.60
C LEU A 264 5.76 0.10 -29.50
N ARG A 265 6.78 0.87 -29.08
CA ARG A 265 7.31 1.99 -29.86
C ARG A 265 8.08 1.54 -31.10
N LEU A 266 8.70 0.37 -31.08
CA LEU A 266 9.44 -0.21 -32.19
C LEU A 266 8.56 -1.07 -33.14
N ASP A 267 7.26 -1.00 -33.00
CA ASP A 267 6.30 -1.68 -33.90
C ASP A 267 6.35 -3.22 -33.83
N VAL A 268 6.84 -3.78 -32.72
CA VAL A 268 6.84 -5.24 -32.52
C VAL A 268 5.43 -5.76 -32.30
N PHE A 269 4.56 -4.97 -31.67
CA PHE A 269 3.14 -5.26 -31.49
C PHE A 269 2.31 -3.95 -31.56
N ASP A 270 0.98 -4.06 -31.66
CA ASP A 270 0.09 -2.94 -31.95
C ASP A 270 -0.73 -2.52 -30.73
N VAL A 271 -1.08 -3.46 -29.86
CA VAL A 271 -2.01 -3.26 -28.78
C VAL A 271 -1.36 -3.61 -27.44
N LEU A 272 -1.47 -2.73 -26.46
CA LEU A 272 -1.07 -2.97 -25.09
C LEU A 272 -2.31 -2.96 -24.20
N VAL A 273 -2.60 -4.08 -23.53
CA VAL A 273 -3.70 -4.19 -22.57
C VAL A 273 -3.13 -4.11 -21.15
N GLY A 274 -3.76 -3.34 -20.29
CA GLY A 274 -3.32 -3.19 -18.91
C GLY A 274 -4.49 -3.01 -17.96
N ILE A 275 -4.14 -2.79 -16.69
CA ILE A 275 -5.08 -2.44 -15.63
C ILE A 275 -4.84 -0.98 -15.28
N ASN A 276 -5.89 -0.28 -14.89
CA ASN A 276 -5.76 1.09 -14.41
C ASN A 276 -5.01 1.15 -13.09
#